data_a8ca0cefa4c32cc273f2caa3d42d00e6
#
_entry.id   a8ca0cefa4c32cc273f2caa3d42d00e6
#
_cell.length_a   1.000
_cell.length_b   1.000
_cell.length_c   1.000
_cell.angle_alpha   90.00
_cell.angle_beta   90.00
_cell.angle_gamma   90.00
#
_symmetry.space_group_name_H-M   'P 1'
#
loop_
_entity.id
_entity.type
_entity.pdbx_description
1 polymer ?
#
loop_
_entity_poly.entity_id
_entity_poly.type
_entity_poly.pdbx_seq_one_letter_code
_entity_poly.pdbx_strand_id
1 'polypeptide(L)'
;PDSEAAKAGYKTIDEVGIERIKRAAKKIKEANPLFAGDLGFKHFVLEEPKENALLQMETFDPITTISSLTVDDFGLEAVLRTWLVADGYGFTEDAEEVTLGRYKAYWKDNHLYMINPDTDFDENSIAALMDKYNGEPFSPQNIVIFGYSFSFTHCEELQKNLRTLKEGNKTLTVNIDVRY
;
A
#
# COMPACT_ATOMS: atom_id res chain seq x y z
N PRO A 1 5.03 36.12 -7.51
CA PRO A 1 6.22 35.82 -8.35
C PRO A 1 7.48 36.53 -7.88
N ASP A 2 7.37 37.62 -7.08
CA ASP A 2 8.50 38.45 -6.67
C ASP A 2 8.98 38.24 -5.23
N SER A 3 8.54 37.18 -4.57
CA SER A 3 8.97 36.86 -3.22
C SER A 3 10.44 36.41 -3.19
N GLU A 4 11.11 36.61 -2.05
CA GLU A 4 12.47 36.14 -1.84
C GLU A 4 12.60 34.62 -2.01
N ALA A 5 11.55 33.86 -1.62
CA ALA A 5 11.48 32.43 -1.83
C ALA A 5 11.49 32.04 -3.31
N ALA A 6 10.73 32.78 -4.16
CA ALA A 6 10.73 32.55 -5.60
C ALA A 6 12.09 32.87 -6.22
N LYS A 7 12.76 33.96 -5.75
CA LYS A 7 14.14 34.30 -6.19
C LYS A 7 15.16 33.25 -5.77
N ALA A 8 14.91 32.53 -4.65
CA ALA A 8 15.73 31.42 -4.19
C ALA A 8 15.42 30.09 -4.89
N GLY A 9 14.46 30.06 -5.83
CA GLY A 9 14.13 28.89 -6.64
C GLY A 9 12.99 28.03 -6.09
N TYR A 10 12.36 28.42 -4.98
CA TYR A 10 11.22 27.68 -4.41
C TYR A 10 9.91 28.08 -5.11
N LYS A 11 9.15 27.08 -5.55
CA LYS A 11 7.89 27.29 -6.26
C LYS A 11 6.69 27.32 -5.32
N THR A 12 6.76 26.61 -4.20
CA THR A 12 5.67 26.41 -3.26
C THR A 12 6.11 26.68 -1.82
N ILE A 13 5.15 26.91 -0.92
CA ILE A 13 5.43 27.16 0.50
C ILE A 13 5.94 25.90 1.20
N ASP A 14 5.45 24.74 0.79
CA ASP A 14 5.88 23.46 1.34
C ASP A 14 7.35 23.15 1.00
N GLU A 15 7.84 23.48 -0.20
CA GLU A 15 9.26 23.36 -0.55
C GLU A 15 10.16 24.19 0.40
N VAL A 16 9.72 25.38 0.78
CA VAL A 16 10.42 26.21 1.78
C VAL A 16 10.40 25.52 3.16
N GLY A 17 9.26 24.93 3.53
CA GLY A 17 9.10 24.17 4.77
C GLY A 17 10.03 22.96 4.83
N ILE A 18 10.05 22.16 3.78
CA ILE A 18 10.93 20.99 3.61
C ILE A 18 12.40 21.39 3.75
N GLU A 19 12.83 22.44 3.07
CA GLU A 19 14.23 22.91 3.14
C GLU A 19 14.61 23.39 4.55
N ARG A 20 13.70 24.06 5.26
CA ARG A 20 13.92 24.47 6.65
C ARG A 20 14.13 23.27 7.57
N ILE A 21 13.31 22.22 7.41
CA ILE A 21 13.42 20.98 8.19
C ILE A 21 14.77 20.31 7.92
N LYS A 22 15.15 20.17 6.63
CA LYS A 22 16.45 19.59 6.22
C LYS A 22 17.63 20.35 6.82
N ARG A 23 17.60 21.67 6.79
CA ARG A 23 18.67 22.52 7.38
C ARG A 23 18.71 22.39 8.90
N ALA A 24 17.56 22.31 9.57
CA ALA A 24 17.52 22.08 11.01
C ALA A 24 18.10 20.71 11.38
N ALA A 25 17.71 19.66 10.69
CA ALA A 25 18.25 18.32 10.87
C ALA A 25 19.78 18.27 10.68
N LYS A 26 20.29 18.95 9.64
CA LYS A 26 21.71 19.04 9.38
C LYS A 26 22.46 19.76 10.54
N LYS A 27 21.94 20.89 11.02
CA LYS A 27 22.53 21.62 12.16
C LYS A 27 22.54 20.79 13.45
N ILE A 28 21.49 20.01 13.71
CA ILE A 28 21.43 19.12 14.88
C ILE A 28 22.53 18.06 14.79
N LYS A 29 22.71 17.43 13.62
CA LYS A 29 23.77 16.44 13.39
C LYS A 29 25.18 17.03 13.52
N GLU A 30 25.38 18.26 13.00
CA GLU A 30 26.66 18.96 13.12
C GLU A 30 26.97 19.35 14.54
N ALA A 31 25.97 19.81 15.31
CA ALA A 31 26.15 20.19 16.72
C ALA A 31 26.31 18.98 17.66
N ASN A 32 25.70 17.84 17.30
CA ASN A 32 25.78 16.60 18.07
C ASN A 32 25.94 15.39 17.13
N PRO A 33 27.18 15.05 16.73
CA PRO A 33 27.44 13.92 15.82
C PRO A 33 26.99 12.55 16.36
N LEU A 34 26.79 12.42 17.66
CA LEU A 34 26.31 11.18 18.32
C LEU A 34 24.79 11.17 18.53
N PHE A 35 24.07 12.14 17.96
CA PHE A 35 22.62 12.17 18.08
C PHE A 35 21.99 10.95 17.40
N ALA A 36 21.36 10.10 18.20
CA ALA A 36 20.73 8.84 17.76
C ALA A 36 19.22 8.96 17.47
N GLY A 37 18.63 10.16 17.61
CA GLY A 37 17.21 10.38 17.31
C GLY A 37 16.92 10.43 15.81
N ASP A 38 15.71 10.09 15.44
CA ASP A 38 15.23 10.22 14.07
C ASP A 38 15.06 11.70 13.69
N LEU A 39 15.70 12.10 12.59
CA LEU A 39 15.61 13.42 11.97
C LEU A 39 15.00 13.36 10.58
N GLY A 40 14.44 12.21 10.22
CA GLY A 40 13.71 12.02 8.99
C GLY A 40 12.30 12.60 9.05
N PHE A 41 11.69 12.75 7.89
CA PHE A 41 10.27 13.04 7.74
C PHE A 41 9.79 12.52 6.38
N LYS A 42 8.50 12.22 6.29
CA LYS A 42 7.84 11.89 5.03
C LYS A 42 7.01 13.09 4.57
N HIS A 43 7.04 13.37 3.28
CA HIS A 43 6.21 14.40 2.67
C HIS A 43 5.15 13.73 1.80
N PHE A 44 3.89 14.05 2.04
CA PHE A 44 2.76 13.54 1.29
C PHE A 44 2.05 14.69 0.59
N VAL A 45 1.62 14.42 -0.64
CA VAL A 45 0.78 15.32 -1.43
C VAL A 45 -0.56 14.64 -1.62
N LEU A 46 -1.64 15.38 -1.42
CA LEU A 46 -2.96 14.91 -1.81
C LEU A 46 -3.10 15.10 -3.31
N GLU A 47 -3.32 14.00 -4.00
CA GLU A 47 -3.61 14.01 -5.43
C GLU A 47 -5.12 13.89 -5.64
N GLU A 48 -5.65 14.70 -6.55
CA GLU A 48 -7.03 14.54 -7.00
C GLU A 48 -7.09 13.39 -8.03
N PRO A 49 -8.12 12.54 -7.96
CA PRO A 49 -8.37 11.54 -8.99
C PRO A 49 -8.47 12.21 -10.37
N LYS A 50 -7.90 11.60 -11.38
CA LYS A 50 -8.03 12.12 -12.75
C LYS A 50 -9.51 12.20 -13.13
N GLU A 51 -9.92 13.28 -13.80
CA GLU A 51 -11.32 13.48 -14.22
C GLU A 51 -11.89 12.26 -14.96
N ASN A 52 -11.09 11.60 -15.79
CA ASN A 52 -11.49 10.39 -16.51
C ASN A 52 -11.78 9.21 -15.56
N ALA A 53 -11.09 9.09 -14.45
CA ALA A 53 -11.35 8.02 -13.47
C ALA A 53 -12.69 8.25 -12.76
N LEU A 54 -13.01 9.48 -12.39
CA LEU A 54 -14.30 9.84 -11.79
C LEU A 54 -15.46 9.63 -12.76
N LEU A 55 -15.31 10.04 -14.02
CA LEU A 55 -16.33 9.83 -15.06
C LEU A 55 -16.58 8.35 -15.36
N GLN A 56 -15.55 7.51 -15.32
CA GLN A 56 -15.67 6.06 -15.49
C GLN A 56 -16.37 5.40 -14.30
N MET A 57 -16.20 5.94 -13.10
CA MET A 57 -16.94 5.47 -11.91
C MET A 57 -18.42 5.88 -11.94
N GLU A 58 -18.76 7.02 -12.54
CA GLU A 58 -20.13 7.52 -12.64
C GLU A 58 -20.92 6.88 -13.80
N THR A 59 -20.22 6.49 -14.86
CA THR A 59 -20.86 5.93 -16.08
C THR A 59 -20.60 4.44 -16.17
N PHE A 60 -21.56 3.63 -15.76
CA PHE A 60 -21.51 2.20 -15.99
C PHE A 60 -21.59 1.90 -17.49
N ASP A 61 -20.46 1.56 -18.08
CA ASP A 61 -20.39 1.02 -19.44
C ASP A 61 -20.01 -0.47 -19.38
N PRO A 62 -20.92 -1.39 -19.71
CA PRO A 62 -20.66 -2.82 -19.66
C PRO A 62 -19.62 -3.30 -20.69
N ILE A 63 -19.23 -2.43 -21.63
CA ILE A 63 -18.24 -2.73 -22.68
C ILE A 63 -16.85 -2.21 -22.29
N THR A 64 -16.81 -1.11 -21.57
CA THR A 64 -15.54 -0.59 -21.01
C THR A 64 -15.23 -1.43 -19.78
N THR A 65 -14.31 -2.36 -19.94
CA THR A 65 -13.84 -3.18 -18.83
C THR A 65 -13.31 -2.24 -17.75
N ILE A 66 -13.87 -2.32 -16.54
CA ILE A 66 -13.45 -1.56 -15.34
C ILE A 66 -11.95 -1.81 -15.01
N SER A 67 -11.31 -2.75 -15.70
CA SER A 67 -9.86 -2.99 -15.68
C SER A 67 -8.98 -1.78 -16.03
N SER A 68 -9.57 -0.65 -16.46
CA SER A 68 -8.82 0.58 -16.69
C SER A 68 -8.71 1.47 -15.45
N LEU A 69 -9.50 1.23 -14.40
CA LEU A 69 -9.26 1.82 -13.08
C LEU A 69 -8.21 0.99 -12.35
N THR A 70 -7.04 0.96 -12.91
CA THR A 70 -5.95 0.15 -12.41
C THR A 70 -5.16 0.92 -11.36
N VAL A 71 -4.37 0.17 -10.63
CA VAL A 71 -3.28 0.70 -9.80
C VAL A 71 -2.46 1.77 -10.54
N ASP A 72 -2.38 1.71 -11.88
CA ASP A 72 -1.69 2.67 -12.72
C ASP A 72 -2.32 4.07 -12.71
N ASP A 73 -3.65 4.19 -12.48
CA ASP A 73 -4.34 5.49 -12.43
C ASP A 73 -4.10 6.22 -11.11
N PHE A 74 -4.00 5.48 -10.03
CA PHE A 74 -3.79 6.02 -8.68
C PHE A 74 -2.34 5.88 -8.20
N GLY A 75 -1.60 4.94 -8.78
CA GLY A 75 -0.31 4.50 -8.28
C GLY A 75 -0.43 3.55 -7.07
N LEU A 76 0.28 2.44 -7.14
CA LEU A 76 0.26 1.40 -6.10
C LEU A 76 0.58 1.97 -4.71
N GLU A 77 1.57 2.84 -4.63
CA GLU A 77 1.99 3.41 -3.35
C GLU A 77 0.89 4.29 -2.73
N ALA A 78 0.15 5.04 -3.55
CA ALA A 78 -0.95 5.87 -3.07
C ALA A 78 -2.08 5.01 -2.52
N VAL A 79 -2.46 3.93 -3.21
CA VAL A 79 -3.49 2.99 -2.75
C VAL A 79 -3.06 2.32 -1.46
N LEU A 80 -1.86 1.74 -1.42
CA LEU A 80 -1.31 1.07 -0.24
C LEU A 80 -1.25 2.02 0.96
N ARG A 81 -0.75 3.23 0.77
CA ARG A 81 -0.65 4.23 1.83
C ARG A 81 -2.03 4.65 2.36
N THR A 82 -2.99 4.84 1.47
CA THR A 82 -4.36 5.19 1.85
C THR A 82 -4.97 4.09 2.72
N TRP A 83 -4.77 2.82 2.35
CA TRP A 83 -5.32 1.70 3.11
C TRP A 83 -4.60 1.47 4.44
N LEU A 84 -3.27 1.62 4.48
CA LEU A 84 -2.53 1.58 5.74
C LEU A 84 -3.07 2.61 6.74
N VAL A 85 -3.33 3.84 6.27
CA VAL A 85 -3.90 4.89 7.13
C VAL A 85 -5.34 4.55 7.54
N ALA A 86 -6.16 4.05 6.63
CA ALA A 86 -7.53 3.63 6.92
C ALA A 86 -7.59 2.48 7.95
N ASP A 87 -6.61 1.56 7.91
CA ASP A 87 -6.49 0.45 8.85
C ASP A 87 -5.77 0.84 10.17
N GLY A 88 -5.44 2.13 10.34
CA GLY A 88 -4.96 2.68 11.60
C GLY A 88 -3.44 2.66 11.79
N TYR A 89 -2.66 2.31 10.76
CA TYR A 89 -1.18 2.28 10.87
C TYR A 89 -0.51 3.66 10.83
N GLY A 90 -1.22 4.67 10.34
CA GLY A 90 -0.69 6.03 10.24
C GLY A 90 0.22 6.26 9.01
N PHE A 91 0.57 7.54 8.80
CA PHE A 91 1.29 7.98 7.60
C PHE A 91 2.77 7.58 7.56
N THR A 92 3.38 7.32 8.70
CA THR A 92 4.83 7.03 8.81
C THR A 92 5.17 5.56 8.67
N GLU A 93 4.18 4.68 8.84
CA GLU A 93 4.37 3.25 8.77
C GLU A 93 4.47 2.75 7.33
N ASP A 94 5.32 1.76 7.10
CA ASP A 94 5.47 1.08 5.82
C ASP A 94 5.06 -0.39 5.94
N ALA A 95 4.53 -0.94 4.85
CA ALA A 95 4.31 -2.37 4.73
C ALA A 95 5.53 -3.04 4.09
N GLU A 96 5.84 -4.25 4.51
CA GLU A 96 6.91 -5.06 3.94
C GLU A 96 6.44 -5.72 2.65
N GLU A 97 7.25 -5.66 1.58
CA GLU A 97 6.97 -6.39 0.35
C GLU A 97 7.16 -7.89 0.60
N VAL A 98 6.15 -8.67 0.29
CA VAL A 98 6.12 -10.12 0.44
C VAL A 98 5.90 -10.77 -0.92
N THR A 99 6.81 -11.66 -1.31
CA THR A 99 6.69 -12.42 -2.56
C THR A 99 5.95 -13.73 -2.32
N LEU A 100 4.90 -13.96 -3.09
CA LEU A 100 4.08 -15.16 -3.11
C LEU A 100 4.20 -15.82 -4.49
N GLY A 101 5.14 -16.74 -4.65
CA GLY A 101 5.50 -17.23 -5.99
C GLY A 101 6.02 -16.09 -6.87
N ARG A 102 5.27 -15.73 -7.92
CA ARG A 102 5.56 -14.56 -8.77
C ARG A 102 4.81 -13.29 -8.33
N TYR A 103 3.74 -13.45 -7.53
CA TYR A 103 2.90 -12.36 -7.08
C TYR A 103 3.55 -11.58 -5.94
N LYS A 104 3.45 -10.26 -5.97
CA LYS A 104 3.92 -9.36 -4.91
C LYS A 104 2.74 -8.84 -4.11
N ALA A 105 2.79 -9.00 -2.79
CA ALA A 105 1.85 -8.46 -1.82
C ALA A 105 2.60 -7.61 -0.79
N TYR A 106 1.87 -6.93 0.09
CA TYR A 106 2.43 -6.04 1.10
C TYR A 106 1.87 -6.42 2.47
N TRP A 107 2.75 -6.73 3.40
CA TRP A 107 2.37 -7.17 4.74
C TRP A 107 2.68 -6.10 5.77
N LYS A 108 1.71 -5.86 6.65
CA LYS A 108 1.89 -5.05 7.85
C LYS A 108 1.08 -5.66 8.98
N ASP A 109 1.78 -6.17 10.00
CA ASP A 109 1.19 -6.77 11.20
C ASP A 109 0.02 -7.74 10.88
N ASN A 110 -1.21 -7.30 11.13
CA ASN A 110 -2.41 -8.10 10.96
C ASN A 110 -3.04 -8.03 9.54
N HIS A 111 -2.43 -7.29 8.62
CA HIS A 111 -2.96 -7.09 7.27
C HIS A 111 -1.99 -7.55 6.19
N LEU A 112 -2.52 -8.22 5.17
CA LEU A 112 -1.84 -8.51 3.91
C LEU A 112 -2.59 -7.80 2.78
N TYR A 113 -1.93 -6.89 2.07
CA TYR A 113 -2.50 -6.11 0.98
C TYR A 113 -2.12 -6.73 -0.36
N MET A 114 -3.12 -7.13 -1.14
CA MET A 114 -3.00 -7.70 -2.47
C MET A 114 -3.55 -6.70 -3.48
N ILE A 115 -2.70 -5.78 -3.93
CA ILE A 115 -3.08 -4.63 -4.75
C ILE A 115 -2.70 -4.86 -6.22
N ASN A 116 -1.58 -5.57 -6.46
CA ASN A 116 -1.10 -5.82 -7.81
C ASN A 116 -2.12 -6.62 -8.64
N PRO A 117 -2.10 -6.48 -9.98
CA PRO A 117 -2.92 -7.30 -10.86
C PRO A 117 -2.71 -8.80 -10.63
N ASP A 118 -3.77 -9.57 -10.73
CA ASP A 118 -3.76 -11.03 -10.50
C ASP A 118 -3.15 -11.85 -11.66
N THR A 119 -2.61 -11.19 -12.68
CA THR A 119 -1.93 -11.84 -13.81
C THR A 119 -0.74 -12.70 -13.39
N ASP A 120 -0.08 -12.32 -12.28
CA ASP A 120 1.05 -13.07 -11.70
C ASP A 120 0.63 -13.94 -10.51
N PHE A 121 -0.66 -13.99 -10.19
CA PHE A 121 -1.23 -14.79 -9.13
C PHE A 121 -1.70 -16.14 -9.69
N ASP A 122 -1.13 -17.23 -9.19
CA ASP A 122 -1.40 -18.59 -9.63
C ASP A 122 -1.44 -19.56 -8.43
N GLU A 123 -1.58 -20.86 -8.71
CA GLU A 123 -1.57 -21.91 -7.67
C GLU A 123 -0.28 -21.89 -6.83
N ASN A 124 0.87 -21.54 -7.44
CA ASN A 124 2.13 -21.43 -6.70
C ASN A 124 2.10 -20.24 -5.73
N SER A 125 1.39 -19.18 -6.10
CA SER A 125 1.19 -18.02 -5.22
C SER A 125 0.36 -18.39 -3.99
N ILE A 126 -0.70 -19.18 -4.17
CA ILE A 126 -1.51 -19.71 -3.08
C ILE A 126 -0.67 -20.66 -2.21
N ALA A 127 0.07 -21.58 -2.80
CA ALA A 127 0.95 -22.50 -2.06
C ALA A 127 1.99 -21.72 -1.23
N ALA A 128 2.65 -20.72 -1.82
CA ALA A 128 3.60 -19.87 -1.13
C ALA A 128 2.96 -19.07 0.02
N LEU A 129 1.73 -18.61 -0.14
CA LEU A 129 0.99 -17.95 0.94
C LEU A 129 0.70 -18.92 2.09
N MET A 130 0.24 -20.14 1.78
CA MET A 130 -0.02 -21.17 2.78
C MET A 130 1.25 -21.57 3.54
N ASP A 131 2.37 -21.71 2.82
CA ASP A 131 3.67 -22.00 3.43
C ASP A 131 4.13 -20.88 4.37
N LYS A 132 3.88 -19.62 4.01
CA LYS A 132 4.20 -18.47 4.89
C LYS A 132 3.38 -18.47 6.18
N TYR A 133 2.10 -18.85 6.12
CA TYR A 133 1.28 -19.01 7.32
C TYR A 133 1.76 -20.12 8.26
N ASN A 134 2.48 -21.11 7.73
CA ASN A 134 3.10 -22.16 8.54
C ASN A 134 4.42 -21.73 9.18
N GLY A 135 4.96 -20.55 8.81
CA GLY A 135 6.22 -19.99 9.31
C GLY A 135 5.99 -18.71 10.12
N GLU A 136 6.66 -18.59 11.26
CA GLU A 136 6.64 -17.34 12.03
C GLU A 136 7.60 -16.30 11.41
N PRO A 137 7.28 -15.00 11.48
CA PRO A 137 6.19 -14.35 12.23
C PRO A 137 4.93 -14.04 11.41
N PHE A 138 4.79 -14.55 10.19
CA PHE A 138 3.74 -14.17 9.24
C PHE A 138 2.38 -14.76 9.64
N SER A 139 1.46 -13.93 10.14
CA SER A 139 0.13 -14.37 10.57
C SER A 139 -0.97 -13.30 10.37
N PRO A 140 -1.08 -12.67 9.19
CA PRO A 140 -2.14 -11.68 8.97
C PRO A 140 -3.51 -12.35 9.05
N GLN A 141 -4.43 -11.72 9.78
CA GLN A 141 -5.83 -12.17 9.89
C GLN A 141 -6.76 -11.49 8.88
N ASN A 142 -6.29 -10.44 8.23
CA ASN A 142 -7.03 -9.71 7.21
C ASN A 142 -6.24 -9.67 5.91
N ILE A 143 -6.83 -10.19 4.85
CA ILE A 143 -6.32 -10.05 3.49
C ILE A 143 -7.17 -9.02 2.78
N VAL A 144 -6.56 -7.90 2.43
CA VAL A 144 -7.20 -6.79 1.73
C VAL A 144 -6.88 -6.89 0.25
N ILE A 145 -7.89 -7.04 -0.58
CA ILE A 145 -7.75 -7.23 -2.03
C ILE A 145 -8.27 -6.00 -2.75
N PHE A 146 -7.52 -5.53 -3.74
CA PHE A 146 -8.00 -4.50 -4.65
C PHE A 146 -8.91 -5.14 -5.70
N GLY A 147 -10.21 -4.88 -5.59
CA GLY A 147 -11.24 -5.57 -6.35
C GLY A 147 -11.16 -5.36 -7.87
N TYR A 148 -10.56 -4.25 -8.31
CA TYR A 148 -10.31 -4.01 -9.75
C TYR A 148 -9.10 -4.78 -10.31
N SER A 149 -8.23 -5.29 -9.46
CA SER A 149 -7.02 -6.03 -9.85
C SER A 149 -7.16 -7.54 -9.73
N PHE A 150 -8.25 -8.02 -9.12
CA PHE A 150 -8.43 -9.44 -8.82
C PHE A 150 -9.72 -10.01 -9.43
N SER A 151 -9.61 -11.15 -10.09
CA SER A 151 -10.74 -11.89 -10.62
C SER A 151 -11.53 -12.59 -9.49
N PHE A 152 -12.82 -12.76 -9.71
CA PHE A 152 -13.67 -13.52 -8.79
C PHE A 152 -13.17 -14.95 -8.57
N THR A 153 -12.66 -15.61 -9.63
CA THR A 153 -12.13 -16.97 -9.56
C THR A 153 -10.95 -17.06 -8.58
N HIS A 154 -9.98 -16.17 -8.70
CA HIS A 154 -8.82 -16.15 -7.78
C HIS A 154 -9.22 -15.82 -6.34
N CYS A 155 -10.19 -14.93 -6.14
CA CYS A 155 -10.74 -14.66 -4.80
C CYS A 155 -11.38 -15.91 -4.19
N GLU A 156 -12.18 -16.67 -4.97
CA GLU A 156 -12.80 -17.92 -4.54
C GLU A 156 -11.77 -19.00 -4.18
N GLU A 157 -10.75 -19.18 -5.02
CA GLU A 157 -9.67 -20.13 -4.79
C GLU A 157 -8.88 -19.78 -3.54
N LEU A 158 -8.53 -18.51 -3.37
CA LEU A 158 -7.87 -18.02 -2.17
C LEU A 158 -8.70 -18.31 -0.92
N GLN A 159 -10.00 -17.98 -0.95
CA GLN A 159 -10.90 -18.22 0.18
C GLN A 159 -11.03 -19.69 0.55
N LYS A 160 -11.09 -20.59 -0.45
CA LYS A 160 -11.15 -22.04 -0.21
C LYS A 160 -9.90 -22.55 0.49
N ASN A 161 -8.71 -22.11 0.05
CA ASN A 161 -7.45 -22.52 0.63
C ASN A 161 -7.28 -21.97 2.06
N LEU A 162 -7.59 -20.70 2.29
CA LEU A 162 -7.48 -20.08 3.62
C LEU A 162 -8.34 -20.79 4.70
N ARG A 163 -9.49 -21.35 4.31
CA ARG A 163 -10.32 -22.14 5.24
C ARG A 163 -9.64 -23.41 5.74
N THR A 164 -8.58 -23.86 5.12
CA THR A 164 -7.81 -25.02 5.53
C THR A 164 -6.73 -24.72 6.56
N LEU A 165 -6.43 -23.43 6.78
CA LEU A 165 -5.40 -22.99 7.73
C LEU A 165 -5.78 -23.36 9.17
N LYS A 166 -4.78 -23.81 9.91
CA LYS A 166 -4.93 -24.18 11.33
C LYS A 166 -3.79 -23.56 12.13
N GLU A 167 -4.13 -23.02 13.28
CA GLU A 167 -3.16 -22.62 14.29
C GLU A 167 -3.21 -23.65 15.43
N GLY A 168 -2.26 -24.58 15.41
CA GLY A 168 -2.29 -25.74 16.31
C GLY A 168 -3.54 -26.60 16.10
N ASN A 169 -4.40 -26.69 17.09
CA ASN A 169 -5.67 -27.43 17.04
C ASN A 169 -6.89 -26.56 16.66
N LYS A 170 -6.69 -25.27 16.42
CA LYS A 170 -7.76 -24.34 16.06
C LYS A 170 -7.68 -23.96 14.59
N THR A 171 -8.84 -23.80 13.96
CA THR A 171 -8.90 -23.24 12.60
C THR A 171 -8.58 -21.75 12.68
N LEU A 172 -7.57 -21.30 11.95
CA LEU A 172 -7.28 -19.88 11.81
C LEU A 172 -8.37 -19.23 10.95
N THR A 173 -9.00 -18.19 11.47
CA THR A 173 -9.98 -17.42 10.70
C THR A 173 -9.29 -16.24 10.04
N VAL A 174 -9.15 -16.30 8.72
CA VAL A 174 -8.63 -15.21 7.90
C VAL A 174 -9.79 -14.55 7.18
N ASN A 175 -9.91 -13.24 7.35
CA ASN A 175 -10.92 -12.43 6.69
C ASN A 175 -10.40 -11.94 5.33
N ILE A 176 -11.25 -11.96 4.30
CA ILE A 176 -10.97 -11.33 3.01
C ILE A 176 -11.83 -10.09 2.89
N ASP A 177 -11.18 -8.94 2.72
CA ASP A 177 -11.79 -7.63 2.54
C ASP A 177 -11.48 -7.14 1.12
N VAL A 178 -12.50 -7.06 0.28
CA VAL A 178 -12.35 -6.58 -1.11
C VAL A 178 -12.73 -5.10 -1.16
N ARG A 179 -11.76 -4.27 -1.51
CA ARG A 179 -11.92 -2.81 -1.60
C ARG A 179 -11.81 -2.33 -3.04
N TYR A 180 -12.56 -1.27 -3.35
CA TYR A 180 -12.64 -0.65 -4.66
C TYR A 180 -12.22 0.81 -4.63
#